data_2b82e3aec9e0c7b8de2c41443a2575bb
#
_entry.id   2b82e3aec9e0c7b8de2c41443a2575bb
#
_cell.length_a   1.000
_cell.length_b   1.000
_cell.length_c   1.000
_cell.angle_alpha   90.00
_cell.angle_beta   90.00
_cell.angle_gamma   90.00
#
_symmetry.space_group_name_H-M   'P 1'
#
loop_
_entity.id
_entity.type
_entity.pdbx_description
1 polymer ?
#
loop_
_entity_poly.entity_id
_entity_poly.type
_entity_poly.pdbx_seq_one_letter_code
_entity_poly.pdbx_strand_id
1 'polypeptide(L)'
;MDLNGVVKFLLGICLLSSVTLAHAVEGTPRHMVFASDTQYPWTDNTDSGAPESDADFEKRAKWLVDSQLGSIAEFRNAHGGQAAIPLMINGDITAFGHGWQRSYMKSALEKYFKGDYLYGLGNHDYENNVDDCFSNSCAAGSITEFNEHHKSKVDNFDLKVTGAFLNVLYSGSLAYSKNVGEVHLVQLNNEPTYATKIAHALNPTTFNITSALDWLENDLRVARAQGYAIILNMHKWDDWQGDWQQEQRFLDMIEKYEVTAIFAGHYHARGGAKRWMGKVPMFLSGATSQQTYLTASFSDDRRQLHVNLVENNEWQKPRFVHTVPVKSIWANRP
;
A
#
# COMPACT_ATOMS: atom_id res chain seq x y z
N MET A 1 -85.81 16.83 -14.38
CA MET A 1 -84.95 16.81 -15.59
C MET A 1 -83.50 16.73 -15.11
N ASP A 2 -82.93 15.62 -15.35
CA ASP A 2 -81.59 15.26 -14.94
C ASP A 2 -80.52 16.04 -15.65
N LEU A 3 -79.42 16.23 -14.96
CA LEU A 3 -78.10 16.31 -15.59
C LEU A 3 -77.01 15.88 -14.59
N ASN A 4 -76.62 14.60 -14.73
CA ASN A 4 -75.49 14.02 -14.08
C ASN A 4 -74.20 14.56 -14.68
N GLY A 5 -73.35 15.22 -13.88
CA GLY A 5 -71.98 15.60 -14.22
C GLY A 5 -71.01 14.73 -13.52
N VAL A 6 -70.40 13.75 -14.24
CA VAL A 6 -69.35 12.89 -13.76
C VAL A 6 -68.04 13.66 -13.78
N VAL A 7 -67.49 14.01 -12.61
CA VAL A 7 -66.12 14.54 -12.45
C VAL A 7 -65.18 13.38 -12.34
N LYS A 8 -64.37 13.16 -13.39
CA LYS A 8 -63.19 12.20 -13.34
C LYS A 8 -62.04 12.86 -12.63
N PHE A 9 -61.74 12.40 -11.43
CA PHE A 9 -60.46 12.70 -10.75
C PHE A 9 -59.34 11.86 -11.36
N LEU A 10 -58.43 12.49 -12.08
CA LEU A 10 -57.17 11.92 -12.49
C LEU A 10 -56.20 12.06 -11.30
N LEU A 11 -55.94 10.97 -10.55
CA LEU A 11 -54.82 10.88 -9.61
C LEU A 11 -53.53 10.70 -10.44
N GLY A 12 -52.76 11.77 -10.58
CA GLY A 12 -51.41 11.72 -11.05
C GLY A 12 -50.49 11.19 -9.92
N ILE A 13 -50.05 9.94 -10.01
CA ILE A 13 -49.05 9.40 -9.14
C ILE A 13 -47.70 9.97 -9.63
N CYS A 14 -47.21 11.03 -8.98
CA CYS A 14 -45.78 11.42 -9.08
C CYS A 14 -44.95 10.39 -8.35
N LEU A 15 -44.31 9.47 -9.10
CA LEU A 15 -43.21 8.67 -8.61
C LEU A 15 -41.99 9.59 -8.39
N LEU A 16 -41.85 10.10 -7.19
CA LEU A 16 -40.60 10.69 -6.71
C LEU A 16 -39.61 9.56 -6.58
N SER A 17 -38.78 9.35 -7.59
CA SER A 17 -37.58 8.55 -7.47
C SER A 17 -36.64 9.28 -6.50
N SER A 18 -36.64 8.88 -5.23
CA SER A 18 -35.63 9.28 -4.26
C SER A 18 -34.32 8.68 -4.69
N VAL A 19 -33.47 9.49 -5.32
CA VAL A 19 -32.06 9.17 -5.48
C VAL A 19 -31.44 9.23 -4.08
N THR A 20 -31.37 8.10 -3.41
CA THR A 20 -30.57 7.98 -2.19
C THR A 20 -29.11 8.11 -2.59
N LEU A 21 -28.54 9.30 -2.42
CA LEU A 21 -27.10 9.47 -2.43
C LEU A 21 -26.55 8.58 -1.32
N ALA A 22 -25.79 7.55 -1.70
CA ALA A 22 -25.05 6.74 -0.73
C ALA A 22 -24.07 7.68 -0.02
N HIS A 23 -24.35 8.00 1.25
CA HIS A 23 -23.44 8.79 2.06
C HIS A 23 -22.26 7.89 2.44
N ALA A 24 -21.04 8.33 2.09
CA ALA A 24 -19.82 7.67 2.56
C ALA A 24 -19.78 7.69 4.10
N VAL A 25 -19.26 6.62 4.70
CA VAL A 25 -18.97 6.61 6.14
C VAL A 25 -17.95 7.70 6.43
N GLU A 26 -18.13 8.43 7.52
CA GLU A 26 -17.21 9.50 7.93
C GLU A 26 -15.76 8.96 7.99
N GLY A 27 -14.82 9.74 7.46
CA GLY A 27 -13.41 9.35 7.36
C GLY A 27 -13.05 8.47 6.16
N THR A 28 -13.99 8.10 5.27
CA THR A 28 -13.66 7.36 4.04
C THR A 28 -12.89 8.24 3.07
N PRO A 29 -11.65 7.87 2.68
CA PRO A 29 -10.83 8.70 1.81
C PRO A 29 -11.43 8.78 0.41
N ARG A 30 -11.39 9.96 -0.19
CA ARG A 30 -11.69 10.12 -1.62
C ARG A 30 -10.50 9.75 -2.50
N HIS A 31 -9.32 10.07 -2.03
CA HIS A 31 -8.05 9.84 -2.71
C HIS A 31 -7.10 9.01 -1.85
N MET A 32 -6.21 8.29 -2.49
CA MET A 32 -5.12 7.53 -1.87
C MET A 32 -3.87 7.67 -2.73
N VAL A 33 -2.69 7.53 -2.11
CA VAL A 33 -1.40 7.52 -2.81
C VAL A 33 -0.71 6.19 -2.57
N PHE A 34 -0.17 5.61 -3.64
CA PHE A 34 0.63 4.40 -3.62
C PHE A 34 1.98 4.68 -4.26
N ALA A 35 3.01 4.77 -3.45
CA ALA A 35 4.40 4.89 -3.87
C ALA A 35 5.14 3.58 -3.60
N SER A 36 6.34 3.44 -4.12
CA SER A 36 7.23 2.32 -3.87
C SER A 36 8.67 2.73 -4.14
N ASP A 37 9.62 1.89 -3.73
CA ASP A 37 11.02 1.99 -4.17
C ASP A 37 11.58 3.41 -3.96
N THR A 38 11.38 3.95 -2.74
CA THR A 38 12.03 5.20 -2.33
C THR A 38 13.54 5.04 -2.21
N GLN A 39 14.00 3.90 -1.87
CA GLN A 39 15.26 3.18 -2.05
C GLN A 39 16.51 4.07 -1.95
N TYR A 40 16.60 4.88 -0.89
CA TYR A 40 17.78 5.73 -0.70
C TYR A 40 19.01 4.96 -0.21
N PRO A 41 20.20 5.22 -0.83
CA PRO A 41 20.46 6.04 -1.99
C PRO A 41 20.33 5.21 -3.28
N TRP A 42 19.55 5.71 -4.25
CA TRP A 42 19.36 5.07 -5.56
C TRP A 42 19.03 6.13 -6.59
N THR A 43 19.50 5.95 -7.85
CA THR A 43 19.29 6.91 -8.92
C THR A 43 18.80 6.22 -10.18
N ASP A 44 18.34 6.99 -11.16
CA ASP A 44 18.02 6.52 -12.51
C ASP A 44 19.28 6.03 -13.26
N ASN A 45 20.46 6.58 -12.93
CA ASN A 45 21.72 6.04 -13.43
C ASN A 45 22.00 4.65 -12.86
N THR A 46 21.69 4.40 -11.59
CA THR A 46 21.76 3.06 -11.00
C THR A 46 20.85 2.08 -11.73
N ASP A 47 19.62 2.48 -12.04
CA ASP A 47 18.66 1.65 -12.79
C ASP A 47 19.12 1.30 -14.19
N SER A 48 19.79 2.23 -14.87
CA SER A 48 20.28 2.06 -16.24
C SER A 48 21.69 1.48 -16.33
N GLY A 49 22.40 1.35 -15.21
CA GLY A 49 23.82 0.97 -15.18
C GLY A 49 24.75 2.06 -15.74
N ALA A 50 24.28 3.31 -15.83
CA ALA A 50 25.09 4.43 -16.28
C ALA A 50 26.11 4.85 -15.19
N PRO A 51 27.35 5.23 -15.58
CA PRO A 51 28.36 5.65 -14.61
C PRO A 51 27.98 7.00 -14.00
N GLU A 52 28.25 7.13 -12.69
CA GLU A 52 28.01 8.33 -11.91
C GLU A 52 29.14 8.52 -10.89
N SER A 53 29.54 9.74 -10.60
CA SER A 53 30.49 10.00 -9.52
C SER A 53 29.80 9.86 -8.16
N ASP A 54 30.52 9.48 -7.11
CA ASP A 54 29.96 9.35 -5.76
C ASP A 54 29.27 10.63 -5.30
N ALA A 55 29.85 11.79 -5.62
CA ALA A 55 29.28 13.08 -5.24
C ALA A 55 27.97 13.41 -6.00
N ASP A 56 27.91 13.07 -7.29
CA ASP A 56 26.70 13.27 -8.10
C ASP A 56 25.62 12.27 -7.70
N PHE A 57 26.00 11.01 -7.44
CA PHE A 57 25.12 9.96 -6.94
C PHE A 57 24.41 10.37 -5.65
N GLU A 58 25.16 10.79 -4.63
CA GLU A 58 24.60 11.19 -3.35
C GLU A 58 23.66 12.41 -3.51
N LYS A 59 24.10 13.43 -4.26
CA LYS A 59 23.31 14.64 -4.51
C LYS A 59 22.02 14.31 -5.27
N ARG A 60 22.12 13.48 -6.32
CA ARG A 60 20.99 13.09 -7.14
C ARG A 60 20.00 12.23 -6.35
N ALA A 61 20.45 11.22 -5.59
CA ALA A 61 19.60 10.38 -4.77
C ALA A 61 18.80 11.21 -3.75
N LYS A 62 19.44 12.18 -3.07
CA LYS A 62 18.76 13.09 -2.16
C LYS A 62 17.71 13.95 -2.88
N TRP A 63 18.04 14.50 -4.03
CA TRP A 63 17.13 15.31 -4.82
C TRP A 63 15.91 14.51 -5.30
N LEU A 64 16.10 13.28 -5.76
CA LEU A 64 15.03 12.38 -6.20
C LEU A 64 14.05 12.11 -5.05
N VAL A 65 14.57 11.76 -3.85
CA VAL A 65 13.74 11.55 -2.65
C VAL A 65 12.98 12.81 -2.27
N ASP A 66 13.66 13.95 -2.13
CA ASP A 66 13.02 15.22 -1.76
C ASP A 66 11.96 15.64 -2.79
N SER A 67 12.23 15.47 -4.09
CA SER A 67 11.31 15.81 -5.18
C SER A 67 10.03 14.97 -5.12
N GLN A 68 10.15 13.65 -4.97
CA GLN A 68 8.98 12.77 -4.93
C GLN A 68 8.17 12.96 -3.66
N LEU A 69 8.81 12.97 -2.49
CA LEU A 69 8.09 13.17 -1.22
C LEU A 69 7.41 14.54 -1.16
N GLY A 70 8.07 15.58 -1.72
CA GLY A 70 7.49 16.91 -1.86
C GLY A 70 6.24 16.92 -2.73
N SER A 71 6.30 16.29 -3.91
CA SER A 71 5.15 16.16 -4.83
C SER A 71 3.98 15.42 -4.19
N ILE A 72 4.24 14.31 -3.48
CA ILE A 72 3.21 13.56 -2.75
C ILE A 72 2.57 14.44 -1.64
N ALA A 73 3.40 15.18 -0.89
CA ALA A 73 2.91 16.07 0.15
C ALA A 73 2.01 17.20 -0.42
N GLU A 74 2.41 17.79 -1.54
CA GLU A 74 1.62 18.80 -2.25
C GLU A 74 0.28 18.23 -2.73
N PHE A 75 0.28 17.05 -3.37
CA PHE A 75 -0.95 16.37 -3.78
C PHE A 75 -1.89 16.16 -2.59
N ARG A 76 -1.40 15.63 -1.50
CA ARG A 76 -2.21 15.36 -0.30
C ARG A 76 -2.77 16.65 0.29
N ASN A 77 -1.96 17.71 0.38
CA ASN A 77 -2.40 19.01 0.88
C ASN A 77 -3.48 19.65 -0.01
N ALA A 78 -3.36 19.52 -1.33
CA ALA A 78 -4.34 20.03 -2.28
C ALA A 78 -5.71 19.30 -2.23
N HIS A 79 -5.74 18.05 -1.72
CA HIS A 79 -6.93 17.20 -1.71
C HIS A 79 -7.52 16.95 -0.31
N GLY A 80 -7.21 17.76 0.67
CA GLY A 80 -7.82 17.68 2.01
C GLY A 80 -6.84 17.43 3.16
N GLY A 81 -5.56 17.36 2.86
CA GLY A 81 -4.49 17.21 3.85
C GLY A 81 -4.07 15.76 4.09
N GLN A 82 -3.00 15.65 4.85
CA GLN A 82 -2.32 14.35 5.00
C GLN A 82 -3.18 13.32 5.76
N ALA A 83 -3.92 13.75 6.77
CA ALA A 83 -4.80 12.86 7.53
C ALA A 83 -5.99 12.32 6.70
N ALA A 84 -6.42 13.06 5.66
CA ALA A 84 -7.54 12.66 4.80
C ALA A 84 -7.13 11.74 3.64
N ILE A 85 -5.85 11.75 3.25
CA ILE A 85 -5.34 11.03 2.08
C ILE A 85 -4.31 9.99 2.52
N PRO A 86 -4.69 8.71 2.64
CA PRO A 86 -3.74 7.65 2.97
C PRO A 86 -2.58 7.59 1.99
N LEU A 87 -1.37 7.41 2.52
CA LEU A 87 -0.16 7.12 1.76
C LEU A 87 0.34 5.74 2.14
N MET A 88 0.50 4.88 1.14
CA MET A 88 1.13 3.57 1.25
C MET A 88 2.41 3.55 0.41
N ILE A 89 3.54 3.16 1.02
CA ILE A 89 4.81 2.97 0.33
C ILE A 89 5.12 1.47 0.29
N ASN A 90 5.14 0.88 -0.89
CA ASN A 90 5.16 -0.56 -1.10
C ASN A 90 6.58 -1.14 -1.16
N GLY A 91 7.34 -0.95 -0.07
CA GLY A 91 8.65 -1.57 0.10
C GLY A 91 9.81 -0.81 -0.54
N ASP A 92 10.99 -1.33 -0.31
CA ASP A 92 12.28 -0.78 -0.70
C ASP A 92 12.44 0.69 -0.28
N ILE A 93 12.35 0.88 1.04
CA ILE A 93 12.55 2.21 1.66
C ILE A 93 14.01 2.63 1.54
N THR A 94 14.91 1.65 1.64
CA THR A 94 16.36 1.83 1.59
C THR A 94 17.00 0.92 0.56
N ALA A 95 18.19 1.29 0.05
CA ALA A 95 18.92 0.49 -0.91
C ALA A 95 19.51 -0.80 -0.30
N PHE A 96 19.91 -0.79 0.98
CA PHE A 96 20.60 -1.91 1.61
C PHE A 96 20.29 -2.05 3.11
N GLY A 97 19.28 -1.41 3.64
CA GLY A 97 18.92 -1.49 5.06
C GLY A 97 19.98 -0.93 6.04
N HIS A 98 21.00 -0.21 5.58
CA HIS A 98 22.03 0.35 6.44
C HIS A 98 21.48 1.41 7.39
N GLY A 99 21.98 1.48 8.63
CA GLY A 99 21.47 2.41 9.64
C GLY A 99 21.46 3.88 9.22
N TRP A 100 22.47 4.33 8.46
CA TRP A 100 22.51 5.71 7.95
C TRP A 100 21.47 5.95 6.85
N GLN A 101 21.16 4.94 6.01
CA GLN A 101 20.13 5.01 4.99
C GLN A 101 18.74 5.12 5.66
N ARG A 102 18.48 4.24 6.63
CA ARG A 102 17.24 4.27 7.40
C ARG A 102 17.05 5.59 8.14
N SER A 103 18.12 6.11 8.77
CA SER A 103 18.07 7.40 9.47
C SER A 103 17.75 8.56 8.53
N TYR A 104 18.32 8.57 7.33
CA TYR A 104 18.02 9.57 6.31
C TYR A 104 16.56 9.47 5.86
N MET A 105 16.09 8.27 5.49
CA MET A 105 14.71 8.09 5.03
C MET A 105 13.68 8.41 6.10
N LYS A 106 13.93 8.00 7.34
CA LYS A 106 13.07 8.38 8.48
C LYS A 106 12.96 9.90 8.62
N SER A 107 14.08 10.60 8.52
CA SER A 107 14.10 12.07 8.60
C SER A 107 13.37 12.73 7.43
N ALA A 108 13.53 12.21 6.22
CA ALA A 108 12.86 12.69 5.02
C ALA A 108 11.34 12.46 5.09
N LEU A 109 10.91 11.25 5.45
CA LEU A 109 9.49 10.90 5.61
C LEU A 109 8.81 11.71 6.70
N GLU A 110 9.50 11.94 7.84
CA GLU A 110 8.99 12.77 8.92
C GLU A 110 8.88 14.25 8.52
N LYS A 111 9.85 14.77 7.77
CA LYS A 111 9.83 16.16 7.23
C LYS A 111 8.58 16.42 6.40
N TYR A 112 8.22 15.50 5.51
CA TYR A 112 7.12 15.68 4.57
C TYR A 112 5.77 15.21 5.12
N PHE A 113 5.72 14.15 5.93
CA PHE A 113 4.46 13.48 6.29
C PHE A 113 4.15 13.46 7.79
N LYS A 114 5.08 13.87 8.66
CA LYS A 114 4.87 13.97 10.12
C LYS A 114 4.25 12.71 10.74
N GLY A 115 4.69 11.56 10.26
CA GLY A 115 4.20 10.27 10.71
C GLY A 115 2.92 9.78 10.03
N ASP A 116 2.24 10.58 9.21
CA ASP A 116 1.01 10.19 8.50
C ASP A 116 1.31 9.44 7.19
N TYR A 117 1.95 8.29 7.32
CA TYR A 117 2.22 7.35 6.24
C TYR A 117 2.27 5.92 6.75
N LEU A 118 2.03 4.98 5.87
CA LEU A 118 2.21 3.55 6.08
C LEU A 118 3.22 3.03 5.05
N TYR A 119 4.00 2.03 5.40
CA TYR A 119 4.94 1.43 4.46
C TYR A 119 5.08 -0.07 4.67
N GLY A 120 5.52 -0.77 3.65
CA GLY A 120 5.96 -2.16 3.69
C GLY A 120 7.48 -2.25 3.64
N LEU A 121 8.01 -3.43 3.91
CA LEU A 121 9.39 -3.78 3.67
C LEU A 121 9.51 -4.48 2.30
N GLY A 122 10.47 -4.08 1.48
CA GLY A 122 10.81 -4.76 0.24
C GLY A 122 12.08 -5.60 0.39
N ASN A 123 12.53 -6.24 -0.70
CA ASN A 123 13.68 -7.13 -0.65
C ASN A 123 14.98 -6.40 -0.24
N HIS A 124 15.16 -5.15 -0.63
CA HIS A 124 16.30 -4.33 -0.23
C HIS A 124 16.28 -3.87 1.24
N ASP A 125 15.14 -3.92 1.90
CA ASP A 125 15.06 -3.57 3.32
C ASP A 125 15.46 -4.72 4.24
N TYR A 126 15.16 -5.98 3.87
CA TYR A 126 15.45 -7.11 4.76
C TYR A 126 15.81 -8.43 4.06
N GLU A 127 15.21 -8.85 2.93
CA GLU A 127 15.48 -10.14 2.28
C GLU A 127 16.95 -10.23 1.81
N ASN A 128 17.39 -9.24 1.03
CA ASN A 128 18.73 -9.19 0.45
C ASN A 128 19.82 -8.92 1.51
N ASN A 129 19.43 -8.49 2.71
CA ASN A 129 20.35 -8.08 3.77
C ASN A 129 20.48 -9.11 4.91
N VAL A 130 19.90 -10.28 4.74
CA VAL A 130 20.12 -11.40 5.66
C VAL A 130 21.55 -11.89 5.46
N ASP A 131 22.32 -11.93 6.56
CA ASP A 131 23.75 -12.28 6.62
C ASP A 131 24.70 -11.33 5.86
N ASP A 132 24.23 -10.17 5.38
CA ASP A 132 25.06 -9.16 4.72
C ASP A 132 25.75 -8.24 5.74
N CYS A 133 25.04 -7.60 6.63
CA CYS A 133 25.60 -6.72 7.64
C CYS A 133 26.06 -7.45 8.88
N PHE A 134 27.11 -6.91 9.53
CA PHE A 134 27.58 -7.44 10.82
C PHE A 134 26.42 -7.62 11.81
N SER A 135 26.29 -8.82 12.36
CA SER A 135 25.25 -9.19 13.31
C SER A 135 23.81 -9.08 12.76
N ASN A 136 23.64 -9.18 11.44
CA ASN A 136 22.36 -8.98 10.74
C ASN A 136 21.72 -7.60 11.01
N SER A 137 22.53 -6.59 11.36
CA SER A 137 22.02 -5.30 11.84
C SER A 137 21.25 -4.51 10.78
N CYS A 138 21.42 -4.80 9.48
CA CYS A 138 20.64 -4.15 8.41
C CYS A 138 19.21 -4.67 8.40
N ALA A 139 18.99 -5.94 8.19
CA ALA A 139 17.65 -6.55 8.19
C ALA A 139 16.95 -6.40 9.56
N ALA A 140 17.67 -6.69 10.66
CA ALA A 140 17.15 -6.54 12.01
C ALA A 140 16.72 -5.11 12.33
N GLY A 141 17.52 -4.12 11.89
CA GLY A 141 17.22 -2.70 12.09
C GLY A 141 15.99 -2.27 11.31
N SER A 142 15.85 -2.70 10.05
CA SER A 142 14.67 -2.40 9.23
C SER A 142 13.40 -2.94 9.87
N ILE A 143 13.40 -4.21 10.34
CA ILE A 143 12.24 -4.82 11.01
C ILE A 143 11.91 -4.11 12.33
N THR A 144 12.94 -3.75 13.11
CA THR A 144 12.72 -3.06 14.39
C THR A 144 12.08 -1.69 14.19
N GLU A 145 12.59 -0.89 13.26
CA GLU A 145 12.04 0.43 12.95
C GLU A 145 10.65 0.33 12.32
N PHE A 146 10.41 -0.68 11.48
CA PHE A 146 9.10 -0.98 10.93
C PHE A 146 8.07 -1.27 12.03
N ASN A 147 8.40 -2.15 12.99
CA ASN A 147 7.53 -2.42 14.13
C ASN A 147 7.25 -1.15 14.95
N GLU A 148 8.30 -0.36 15.28
CA GLU A 148 8.14 0.87 16.05
C GLU A 148 7.20 1.87 15.36
N HIS A 149 7.26 1.96 14.03
CA HIS A 149 6.40 2.86 13.27
C HIS A 149 4.93 2.39 13.23
N HIS A 150 4.68 1.07 13.08
CA HIS A 150 3.34 0.53 12.80
C HIS A 150 2.57 0.06 14.02
N LYS A 151 3.23 -0.43 15.08
CA LYS A 151 2.58 -1.08 16.24
C LYS A 151 1.43 -0.32 16.90
N SER A 152 1.37 1.01 16.75
CA SER A 152 0.30 1.86 17.29
C SER A 152 -0.58 2.51 16.24
N LYS A 153 -0.33 2.24 14.95
CA LYS A 153 -1.01 2.93 13.83
C LYS A 153 -1.95 2.03 13.05
N VAL A 154 -1.77 0.72 13.16
CA VAL A 154 -2.51 -0.29 12.38
C VAL A 154 -3.52 -1.01 13.25
N ASP A 155 -4.56 -1.58 12.64
CA ASP A 155 -5.67 -2.19 13.38
C ASP A 155 -5.43 -3.68 13.63
N ASN A 156 -4.71 -4.35 12.72
CA ASN A 156 -4.33 -5.75 12.84
C ASN A 156 -2.89 -5.93 12.35
N PHE A 157 -2.04 -6.56 13.15
CA PHE A 157 -0.62 -6.71 12.88
C PHE A 157 -0.18 -8.14 13.17
N ASP A 158 0.33 -8.83 12.16
CA ASP A 158 0.86 -10.18 12.31
C ASP A 158 2.27 -10.16 12.88
N LEU A 159 2.38 -9.72 14.11
CA LEU A 159 3.65 -9.70 14.82
C LEU A 159 3.44 -9.95 16.32
N LYS A 160 4.12 -10.94 16.84
CA LYS A 160 4.23 -11.21 18.28
C LYS A 160 5.68 -11.01 18.74
N VAL A 161 5.87 -10.15 19.73
CA VAL A 161 7.17 -9.95 20.39
C VAL A 161 7.14 -10.59 21.74
N THR A 162 8.08 -11.50 22.00
CA THR A 162 8.20 -12.22 23.28
C THR A 162 9.64 -12.19 23.80
N GLY A 163 9.80 -12.53 25.09
CA GLY A 163 11.12 -12.47 25.75
C GLY A 163 11.47 -11.08 26.26
N ALA A 164 12.69 -10.95 26.79
CA ALA A 164 13.21 -9.70 27.33
C ALA A 164 14.75 -9.72 27.34
N PHE A 165 15.34 -8.54 27.37
CA PHE A 165 16.80 -8.30 27.46
C PHE A 165 17.61 -9.00 26.37
N LEU A 166 18.27 -10.13 26.72
CA LEU A 166 19.17 -10.87 25.85
C LEU A 166 18.49 -12.01 25.07
N ASN A 167 17.17 -12.07 25.09
CA ASN A 167 16.42 -13.10 24.37
C ASN A 167 15.06 -12.55 23.94
N VAL A 168 15.08 -11.73 22.91
CA VAL A 168 13.85 -11.15 22.31
C VAL A 168 13.55 -11.89 21.01
N LEU A 169 12.33 -12.37 20.86
CA LEU A 169 11.84 -13.03 19.66
C LEU A 169 10.69 -12.24 19.04
N TYR A 170 10.89 -11.83 17.80
CA TYR A 170 9.84 -11.34 16.89
C TYR A 170 9.35 -12.53 16.06
N SER A 171 8.05 -12.79 16.04
CA SER A 171 7.47 -13.91 15.28
C SER A 171 6.18 -13.49 14.60
N GLY A 172 6.07 -13.77 13.31
CA GLY A 172 4.95 -13.43 12.44
C GLY A 172 5.40 -13.01 11.05
N SER A 173 4.46 -12.72 10.15
CA SER A 173 4.77 -12.33 8.77
C SER A 173 5.12 -10.84 8.62
N LEU A 174 4.92 -10.03 9.64
CA LEU A 174 4.97 -8.57 9.61
C LEU A 174 3.86 -7.94 8.74
N ALA A 175 2.94 -8.73 8.18
CA ALA A 175 1.79 -8.20 7.47
C ALA A 175 0.88 -7.43 8.43
N TYR A 176 0.22 -6.41 7.91
CA TYR A 176 -0.74 -5.65 8.70
C TYR A 176 -1.91 -5.15 7.86
N SER A 177 -2.99 -4.77 8.55
CA SER A 177 -4.10 -4.07 7.93
C SER A 177 -4.55 -2.84 8.72
N LYS A 178 -5.14 -1.88 8.01
CA LYS A 178 -5.71 -0.65 8.56
C LYS A 178 -7.02 -0.31 7.86
N ASN A 179 -8.04 -0.01 8.65
CA ASN A 179 -9.31 0.50 8.15
C ASN A 179 -9.27 2.04 8.09
N VAL A 180 -9.65 2.59 6.93
CA VAL A 180 -9.81 4.03 6.74
C VAL A 180 -11.20 4.26 6.14
N GLY A 181 -12.16 4.61 6.98
CA GLY A 181 -13.58 4.65 6.59
C GLY A 181 -14.06 3.30 6.05
N GLU A 182 -14.49 3.26 4.78
CA GLU A 182 -14.99 2.05 4.10
C GLU A 182 -13.89 1.24 3.39
N VAL A 183 -12.62 1.60 3.55
CA VAL A 183 -11.49 0.97 2.86
C VAL A 183 -10.67 0.17 3.86
N HIS A 184 -10.37 -1.07 3.51
CA HIS A 184 -9.47 -1.96 4.23
C HIS A 184 -8.16 -2.07 3.45
N LEU A 185 -7.12 -1.43 3.95
CA LEU A 185 -5.77 -1.46 3.39
C LEU A 185 -4.97 -2.56 4.04
N VAL A 186 -4.43 -3.48 3.24
CA VAL A 186 -3.56 -4.57 3.70
C VAL A 186 -2.18 -4.40 3.11
N GLN A 187 -1.14 -4.60 3.92
CA GLN A 187 0.26 -4.62 3.50
C GLN A 187 0.89 -5.97 3.78
N LEU A 188 1.47 -6.60 2.74
CA LEU A 188 2.08 -7.93 2.78
C LEU A 188 3.62 -7.89 2.74
N ASN A 189 4.20 -6.70 2.82
CA ASN A 189 5.64 -6.48 2.76
C ASN A 189 6.26 -6.98 1.45
N ASN A 190 7.35 -7.75 1.53
CA ASN A 190 8.06 -8.21 0.35
C ASN A 190 7.14 -8.97 -0.61
N GLU A 191 6.55 -10.08 -0.11
CA GLU A 191 5.56 -10.90 -0.81
C GLU A 191 4.85 -11.83 0.21
N PRO A 192 3.65 -12.38 -0.10
CA PRO A 192 2.82 -13.05 0.90
C PRO A 192 3.38 -14.39 1.40
N THR A 193 4.33 -15.00 0.69
CA THR A 193 4.89 -16.31 1.06
C THR A 193 6.26 -16.21 1.73
N TYR A 194 6.85 -15.00 1.79
CA TYR A 194 8.18 -14.78 2.34
C TYR A 194 8.32 -15.32 3.76
N ALA A 195 9.35 -16.13 3.98
CA ALA A 195 9.67 -16.70 5.29
C ALA A 195 11.19 -16.78 5.48
N THR A 196 11.68 -16.32 6.62
CA THR A 196 13.10 -16.38 6.95
C THR A 196 13.33 -16.32 8.45
N LYS A 197 14.50 -16.80 8.90
CA LYS A 197 14.94 -16.63 10.27
C LYS A 197 16.22 -15.79 10.30
N ILE A 198 16.13 -14.65 10.97
CA ILE A 198 17.26 -13.74 11.15
C ILE A 198 17.71 -13.85 12.60
N ALA A 199 18.91 -14.37 12.82
CA ALA A 199 19.51 -14.55 14.13
C ALA A 199 21.04 -14.42 14.01
N HIS A 200 21.70 -13.92 15.05
CA HIS A 200 23.15 -13.86 15.12
C HIS A 200 23.60 -13.97 16.58
N ALA A 201 24.72 -14.66 16.82
CA ALA A 201 25.21 -14.93 18.18
C ALA A 201 25.46 -13.66 19.02
N LEU A 202 25.78 -12.55 18.38
CA LEU A 202 26.02 -11.25 19.03
C LEU A 202 24.78 -10.33 19.01
N ASN A 203 23.65 -10.79 18.46
CA ASN A 203 22.40 -10.04 18.48
C ASN A 203 21.43 -10.73 19.44
N PRO A 204 20.97 -10.05 20.51
CA PRO A 204 20.04 -10.65 21.47
C PRO A 204 18.62 -10.83 20.91
N THR A 205 18.36 -10.36 19.69
CA THR A 205 17.06 -10.42 19.06
C THR A 205 17.06 -11.41 17.91
N THR A 206 16.08 -12.29 17.90
CA THR A 206 15.80 -13.20 16.78
C THR A 206 14.50 -12.79 16.11
N PHE A 207 14.48 -12.81 14.79
CA PHE A 207 13.29 -12.60 13.98
C PHE A 207 12.95 -13.91 13.26
N ASN A 208 11.75 -14.42 13.49
CA ASN A 208 11.19 -15.59 12.83
C ASN A 208 10.04 -15.13 11.93
N ILE A 209 10.38 -14.75 10.70
CA ILE A 209 9.42 -14.26 9.73
C ILE A 209 8.74 -15.47 9.08
N THR A 210 7.43 -15.46 9.03
CA THR A 210 6.60 -16.54 8.49
C THR A 210 5.78 -16.06 7.30
N SER A 211 5.29 -16.99 6.46
CA SER A 211 4.32 -16.67 5.42
C SER A 211 3.09 -15.96 5.99
N ALA A 212 2.56 -14.99 5.26
CA ALA A 212 1.37 -14.22 5.64
C ALA A 212 0.04 -14.92 5.33
N LEU A 213 0.04 -16.05 4.61
CA LEU A 213 -1.17 -16.61 4.01
C LEU A 213 -2.26 -16.97 5.03
N ASP A 214 -1.90 -17.52 6.20
CA ASP A 214 -2.88 -17.88 7.22
C ASP A 214 -3.50 -16.65 7.89
N TRP A 215 -2.68 -15.67 8.20
CA TRP A 215 -3.12 -14.40 8.74
C TRP A 215 -3.99 -13.66 7.72
N LEU A 216 -3.56 -13.59 6.46
CA LEU A 216 -4.26 -12.91 5.37
C LEU A 216 -5.66 -13.50 5.14
N GLU A 217 -5.80 -14.82 5.12
CA GLU A 217 -7.10 -15.47 4.92
C GLU A 217 -8.11 -15.07 6.00
N ASN A 218 -7.67 -15.01 7.26
CA ASN A 218 -8.52 -14.58 8.36
C ASN A 218 -8.86 -13.08 8.26
N ASP A 219 -7.89 -12.24 7.94
CA ASP A 219 -8.04 -10.78 7.84
C ASP A 219 -9.03 -10.42 6.71
N LEU A 220 -8.83 -10.98 5.51
CA LEU A 220 -9.74 -10.80 4.37
C LEU A 220 -11.16 -11.29 4.66
N ARG A 221 -11.30 -12.43 5.34
CA ARG A 221 -12.60 -12.98 5.74
C ARG A 221 -13.36 -12.01 6.63
N VAL A 222 -12.69 -11.40 7.60
CA VAL A 222 -13.29 -10.43 8.52
C VAL A 222 -13.64 -9.15 7.78
N ALA A 223 -12.72 -8.60 6.99
CA ALA A 223 -12.94 -7.38 6.21
C ALA A 223 -14.11 -7.54 5.23
N ARG A 224 -14.18 -8.69 4.54
CA ARG A 224 -15.29 -8.96 3.61
C ARG A 224 -16.64 -9.10 4.30
N ALA A 225 -16.67 -9.76 5.46
CA ALA A 225 -17.89 -9.87 6.27
C ALA A 225 -18.41 -8.50 6.76
N GLN A 226 -17.51 -7.55 6.98
CA GLN A 226 -17.84 -6.16 7.35
C GLN A 226 -18.14 -5.28 6.13
N GLY A 227 -17.89 -5.79 4.91
CA GLY A 227 -18.27 -5.12 3.65
C GLY A 227 -17.29 -4.10 3.13
N TYR A 228 -16.06 -4.06 3.62
CA TYR A 228 -15.03 -3.14 3.17
C TYR A 228 -14.66 -3.30 1.68
N ALA A 229 -14.25 -2.20 1.05
CA ALA A 229 -13.47 -2.21 -0.17
C ALA A 229 -12.03 -2.62 0.20
N ILE A 230 -11.60 -3.80 -0.22
CA ILE A 230 -10.31 -4.36 0.16
C ILE A 230 -9.26 -4.00 -0.89
N ILE A 231 -8.14 -3.42 -0.44
CA ILE A 231 -6.98 -3.08 -1.27
C ILE A 231 -5.74 -3.74 -0.68
N LEU A 232 -5.06 -4.56 -1.47
CA LEU A 232 -3.81 -5.18 -1.06
C LEU A 232 -2.60 -4.39 -1.55
N ASN A 233 -1.55 -4.44 -0.78
CA ASN A 233 -0.25 -3.84 -1.05
C ASN A 233 0.84 -4.87 -0.79
N MET A 234 1.84 -4.95 -1.67
CA MET A 234 3.02 -5.79 -1.54
C MET A 234 4.18 -5.17 -2.32
N HIS A 235 5.37 -5.65 -2.13
CA HIS A 235 6.51 -5.18 -2.90
C HIS A 235 6.68 -5.98 -4.19
N LYS A 236 7.00 -7.28 -4.10
CA LYS A 236 7.15 -8.18 -5.27
C LYS A 236 5.81 -8.83 -5.63
N TRP A 237 5.48 -8.84 -6.90
CA TRP A 237 4.27 -9.48 -7.41
C TRP A 237 4.55 -10.82 -8.12
N ASP A 238 5.80 -11.14 -8.37
CA ASP A 238 6.32 -12.36 -8.97
C ASP A 238 7.62 -12.77 -8.26
N ASP A 239 8.18 -13.90 -8.66
CA ASP A 239 9.40 -14.46 -8.08
C ASP A 239 9.29 -14.64 -6.55
N TRP A 240 8.19 -15.26 -6.11
CA TRP A 240 7.94 -15.53 -4.70
C TRP A 240 8.70 -16.75 -4.23
N GLN A 241 9.02 -16.79 -2.92
CA GLN A 241 9.66 -17.96 -2.31
C GLN A 241 8.75 -19.18 -2.20
N GLY A 242 7.45 -18.96 -2.21
CA GLY A 242 6.44 -20.01 -2.08
C GLY A 242 6.39 -20.95 -3.27
N ASP A 243 5.85 -22.13 -3.03
CA ASP A 243 5.53 -23.07 -4.09
C ASP A 243 4.23 -22.68 -4.82
N TRP A 244 3.94 -23.36 -5.93
CA TRP A 244 2.76 -23.09 -6.74
C TRP A 244 1.42 -23.29 -5.97
N GLN A 245 1.39 -24.12 -4.93
CA GLN A 245 0.19 -24.34 -4.10
C GLN A 245 -0.08 -23.12 -3.22
N GLN A 246 0.97 -22.51 -2.69
CA GLN A 246 0.88 -21.28 -1.93
C GLN A 246 0.46 -20.09 -2.79
N GLU A 247 1.02 -19.98 -4.01
CA GLU A 247 0.58 -18.98 -4.99
C GLU A 247 -0.89 -19.18 -5.37
N GLN A 248 -1.31 -20.40 -5.67
CA GLN A 248 -2.70 -20.70 -6.00
C GLN A 248 -3.63 -20.39 -4.83
N ARG A 249 -3.23 -20.73 -3.59
CA ARG A 249 -3.99 -20.37 -2.39
C ARG A 249 -4.19 -18.87 -2.27
N PHE A 250 -3.15 -18.08 -2.55
CA PHE A 250 -3.26 -16.62 -2.57
C PHE A 250 -4.25 -16.14 -3.63
N LEU A 251 -4.15 -16.64 -4.86
CA LEU A 251 -5.07 -16.29 -5.94
C LEU A 251 -6.52 -16.63 -5.59
N ASP A 252 -6.76 -17.81 -5.03
CA ASP A 252 -8.10 -18.24 -4.60
C ASP A 252 -8.65 -17.33 -3.48
N MET A 253 -7.80 -16.90 -2.52
CA MET A 253 -8.19 -15.98 -1.46
C MET A 253 -8.61 -14.61 -1.99
N ILE A 254 -7.79 -13.99 -2.84
CA ILE A 254 -8.08 -12.63 -3.33
C ILE A 254 -9.34 -12.60 -4.20
N GLU A 255 -9.63 -13.67 -4.93
CA GLU A 255 -10.88 -13.83 -5.68
C GLU A 255 -12.07 -14.11 -4.75
N LYS A 256 -11.94 -15.07 -3.82
CA LYS A 256 -12.98 -15.47 -2.86
C LYS A 256 -13.46 -14.30 -2.00
N TYR A 257 -12.53 -13.49 -1.52
CA TYR A 257 -12.84 -12.34 -0.66
C TYR A 257 -13.01 -11.02 -1.44
N GLU A 258 -13.07 -11.12 -2.77
CA GLU A 258 -13.38 -10.01 -3.69
C GLU A 258 -12.48 -8.79 -3.46
N VAL A 259 -11.16 -8.99 -3.44
CA VAL A 259 -10.20 -7.90 -3.42
C VAL A 259 -10.45 -6.96 -4.61
N THR A 260 -10.51 -5.66 -4.35
CA THR A 260 -10.79 -4.64 -5.37
C THR A 260 -9.58 -4.41 -6.27
N ALA A 261 -8.40 -4.21 -5.68
CA ALA A 261 -7.16 -3.95 -6.42
C ALA A 261 -5.94 -4.33 -5.59
N ILE A 262 -4.81 -4.52 -6.27
CA ILE A 262 -3.49 -4.75 -5.69
C ILE A 262 -2.55 -3.66 -6.19
N PHE A 263 -1.70 -3.12 -5.30
CA PHE A 263 -0.63 -2.18 -5.63
C PHE A 263 0.71 -2.79 -5.23
N ALA A 264 1.68 -2.74 -6.16
CA ALA A 264 2.99 -3.35 -5.97
C ALA A 264 4.13 -2.44 -6.43
N GLY A 265 5.36 -2.74 -6.02
CA GLY A 265 6.59 -2.05 -6.36
C GLY A 265 7.55 -2.90 -7.18
N HIS A 266 8.85 -2.85 -6.80
CA HIS A 266 9.96 -3.66 -7.29
C HIS A 266 10.42 -3.36 -8.73
N TYR A 267 9.55 -3.04 -9.64
CA TYR A 267 9.87 -2.77 -11.05
C TYR A 267 9.91 -1.26 -11.32
N HIS A 268 11.04 -0.64 -11.03
CA HIS A 268 11.23 0.82 -11.05
C HIS A 268 10.72 1.49 -12.33
N ALA A 269 11.13 0.98 -13.50
CA ALA A 269 10.81 1.56 -14.81
C ALA A 269 9.39 1.21 -15.33
N ARG A 270 8.55 0.53 -14.51
CA ARG A 270 7.23 0.05 -14.96
C ARG A 270 6.07 0.73 -14.25
N GLY A 271 6.27 1.96 -13.77
CA GLY A 271 5.20 2.76 -13.16
C GLY A 271 3.94 2.83 -14.02
N GLY A 272 2.78 2.59 -13.42
CA GLY A 272 1.49 2.55 -14.11
C GLY A 272 1.21 1.29 -14.91
N ALA A 273 2.12 0.32 -14.96
CA ALA A 273 1.84 -0.95 -15.62
C ALA A 273 0.73 -1.69 -14.88
N LYS A 274 -0.32 -2.09 -15.62
CA LYS A 274 -1.41 -2.93 -15.13
C LYS A 274 -1.12 -4.39 -15.44
N ARG A 275 -1.34 -5.23 -14.45
CA ARG A 275 -1.28 -6.69 -14.52
C ARG A 275 -2.54 -7.30 -13.93
N TRP A 276 -2.63 -8.61 -13.96
CA TRP A 276 -3.71 -9.37 -13.35
C TRP A 276 -3.12 -10.46 -12.45
N MET A 277 -3.63 -10.56 -11.23
CA MET A 277 -3.42 -11.68 -10.33
C MET A 277 -4.74 -12.44 -10.22
N GLY A 278 -4.84 -13.58 -10.92
CA GLY A 278 -6.15 -14.19 -11.18
C GLY A 278 -7.08 -13.18 -11.88
N LYS A 279 -8.21 -12.85 -11.24
CA LYS A 279 -9.18 -11.84 -11.74
C LYS A 279 -9.02 -10.44 -11.11
N VAL A 280 -8.05 -10.26 -10.21
CA VAL A 280 -7.84 -8.99 -9.51
C VAL A 280 -6.83 -8.12 -10.28
N PRO A 281 -7.17 -6.87 -10.61
CA PRO A 281 -6.24 -5.96 -11.26
C PRO A 281 -5.14 -5.54 -10.28
N MET A 282 -3.91 -5.51 -10.76
CA MET A 282 -2.73 -5.08 -10.04
C MET A 282 -2.02 -3.97 -10.80
N PHE A 283 -1.47 -3.00 -10.06
CA PHE A 283 -0.81 -1.81 -10.59
C PHE A 283 0.58 -1.65 -9.97
N LEU A 284 1.58 -1.32 -10.81
CA LEU A 284 2.94 -1.06 -10.35
C LEU A 284 3.12 0.43 -10.06
N SER A 285 3.61 0.74 -8.86
CA SER A 285 3.76 2.12 -8.38
C SER A 285 4.94 2.88 -9.02
N GLY A 286 5.89 2.15 -9.60
CA GLY A 286 7.14 2.73 -10.11
C GLY A 286 8.15 2.96 -8.98
N ALA A 287 9.01 3.96 -9.10
CA ALA A 287 10.08 4.23 -8.14
C ALA A 287 10.40 5.73 -8.05
N THR A 288 11.05 6.11 -6.96
CA THR A 288 11.59 7.47 -6.77
C THR A 288 12.65 7.80 -7.83
N SER A 289 13.50 6.84 -8.19
CA SER A 289 14.49 7.00 -9.26
C SER A 289 13.88 7.39 -10.61
N GLN A 290 12.65 6.94 -10.85
CA GLN A 290 11.87 7.22 -12.06
C GLN A 290 10.88 8.38 -11.88
N GLN A 291 10.84 9.00 -10.70
CA GLN A 291 9.92 10.09 -10.33
C GLN A 291 8.45 9.74 -10.60
N THR A 292 8.07 8.51 -10.29
CA THR A 292 6.73 7.99 -10.55
C THR A 292 6.06 7.45 -9.29
N TYR A 293 4.76 7.66 -9.17
CA TYR A 293 3.89 7.05 -8.16
C TYR A 293 2.44 7.02 -8.64
N LEU A 294 1.60 6.25 -7.98
CA LEU A 294 0.18 6.15 -8.31
C LEU A 294 -0.69 6.98 -7.37
N THR A 295 -1.74 7.54 -7.93
CA THR A 295 -2.89 8.03 -7.17
C THR A 295 -4.11 7.22 -7.52
N ALA A 296 -4.98 6.98 -6.54
CA ALA A 296 -6.25 6.35 -6.77
C ALA A 296 -7.37 7.20 -6.16
N SER A 297 -8.50 7.30 -6.85
CA SER A 297 -9.65 8.07 -6.38
C SER A 297 -10.96 7.35 -6.61
N PHE A 298 -11.83 7.37 -5.61
CA PHE A 298 -13.19 6.85 -5.76
C PHE A 298 -14.08 7.81 -6.57
N SER A 299 -14.96 7.25 -7.41
CA SER A 299 -16.08 7.99 -7.98
C SER A 299 -17.02 8.50 -6.87
N ASP A 300 -17.88 9.48 -7.20
CA ASP A 300 -18.80 10.08 -6.23
C ASP A 300 -19.79 9.06 -5.64
N ASP A 301 -20.21 8.08 -6.45
CA ASP A 301 -21.07 6.96 -6.04
C ASP A 301 -20.32 5.79 -5.38
N ARG A 302 -19.00 5.90 -5.22
CA ARG A 302 -18.12 4.88 -4.61
C ARG A 302 -18.07 3.53 -5.36
N ARG A 303 -18.61 3.45 -6.56
CA ARG A 303 -18.64 2.19 -7.35
C ARG A 303 -17.40 1.95 -8.19
N GLN A 304 -16.57 2.97 -8.37
CA GLN A 304 -15.38 2.89 -9.19
C GLN A 304 -14.17 3.47 -8.45
N LEU A 305 -13.02 2.85 -8.69
CA LEU A 305 -11.71 3.33 -8.28
C LEU A 305 -10.91 3.68 -9.55
N HIS A 306 -10.61 4.96 -9.73
CA HIS A 306 -9.81 5.47 -10.84
C HIS A 306 -8.35 5.50 -10.42
N VAL A 307 -7.49 4.78 -11.15
CA VAL A 307 -6.05 4.73 -10.91
C VAL A 307 -5.35 5.58 -11.95
N ASN A 308 -4.48 6.47 -11.48
CA ASN A 308 -3.67 7.35 -12.32
C ASN A 308 -2.19 7.22 -11.95
N LEU A 309 -1.31 7.39 -12.94
CA LEU A 309 0.13 7.50 -12.75
C LEU A 309 0.54 8.98 -12.74
N VAL A 310 1.27 9.38 -11.74
CA VAL A 310 2.03 10.62 -11.72
C VAL A 310 3.40 10.32 -12.31
N GLU A 311 3.82 11.08 -13.32
CA GLU A 311 5.11 11.01 -13.99
C GLU A 311 5.87 12.31 -13.74
N ASN A 312 7.19 12.25 -13.63
CA ASN A 312 8.06 13.41 -13.35
C ASN A 312 7.65 14.20 -12.07
N ASN A 313 6.98 13.54 -11.13
CA ASN A 313 6.39 14.18 -9.95
C ASN A 313 5.37 15.30 -10.27
N GLU A 314 4.83 15.37 -11.51
CA GLU A 314 3.83 16.36 -11.94
C GLU A 314 2.40 15.91 -11.59
N TRP A 315 2.03 15.93 -10.32
CA TRP A 315 0.72 15.43 -9.84
C TRP A 315 -0.49 16.18 -10.41
N GLN A 316 -0.32 17.39 -10.94
CA GLN A 316 -1.38 18.19 -11.56
C GLN A 316 -1.77 17.67 -12.96
N LYS A 317 -0.95 16.79 -13.56
CA LYS A 317 -1.16 16.22 -14.90
C LYS A 317 -1.01 14.70 -14.88
N PRO A 318 -1.74 13.98 -14.02
CA PRO A 318 -1.59 12.55 -13.93
C PRO A 318 -2.11 11.87 -15.20
N ARG A 319 -1.43 10.81 -15.62
CA ARG A 319 -1.88 9.97 -16.73
C ARG A 319 -2.87 8.92 -16.22
N PHE A 320 -4.04 8.87 -16.82
CA PHE A 320 -5.03 7.82 -16.49
C PHE A 320 -4.48 6.43 -16.85
N VAL A 321 -4.62 5.49 -15.91
CA VAL A 321 -4.21 4.09 -16.07
C VAL A 321 -5.41 3.18 -16.27
N HIS A 322 -6.35 3.17 -15.32
CA HIS A 322 -7.48 2.26 -15.36
C HIS A 322 -8.60 2.65 -14.39
N THR A 323 -9.81 2.16 -14.67
CA THR A 323 -10.94 2.19 -13.74
C THR A 323 -11.25 0.78 -13.28
N VAL A 324 -11.34 0.58 -11.96
CA VAL A 324 -11.64 -0.69 -11.32
C VAL A 324 -13.03 -0.61 -10.67
N PRO A 325 -13.93 -1.58 -10.92
CA PRO A 325 -15.15 -1.71 -10.14
C PRO A 325 -14.85 -2.00 -8.67
N VAL A 326 -15.41 -1.19 -7.77
CA VAL A 326 -15.23 -1.39 -6.33
C VAL A 326 -16.11 -2.52 -5.84
N LYS A 327 -15.49 -3.48 -5.18
CA LYS A 327 -16.17 -4.64 -4.60
C LYS A 327 -16.34 -4.42 -3.09
N SER A 328 -17.43 -3.75 -2.73
CA SER A 328 -17.82 -3.56 -1.32
C SER A 328 -19.33 -3.60 -1.19
N ILE A 329 -19.86 -3.83 0.01
CA ILE A 329 -21.32 -3.71 0.23
C ILE A 329 -21.79 -2.25 0.13
N TRP A 330 -20.91 -1.29 0.38
CA TRP A 330 -21.22 0.13 0.28
C TRP A 330 -21.46 0.59 -1.15
N ALA A 331 -20.68 0.04 -2.09
CA ALA A 331 -20.85 0.30 -3.53
C ALA A 331 -22.18 -0.25 -4.10
N ASN A 332 -22.81 -1.21 -3.40
CA ASN A 332 -24.02 -1.88 -3.82
C ASN A 332 -25.27 -1.45 -3.04
N ARG A 333 -25.17 -0.44 -2.18
CA ARG A 333 -26.35 0.11 -1.52
C ARG A 333 -27.23 0.86 -2.54
N PRO A 334 -28.54 0.63 -2.53
CA PRO A 334 -29.46 1.29 -3.44
C PRO A 334 -29.50 2.80 -3.20
#